data_8decc9ea4cb0cc87d347f3c5f1886c3f
#
_entry.id   8decc9ea4cb0cc87d347f3c5f1886c3f
#
_cell.length_a   1.000
_cell.length_b   1.000
_cell.length_c   1.000
_cell.angle_alpha   90.00
_cell.angle_beta   90.00
_cell.angle_gamma   90.00
#
_symmetry.space_group_name_H-M   'P 1'
#
loop_
_entity.id
_entity.type
_entity.pdbx_description
1 polymer ?
#
loop_
_entity_poly.entity_id
_entity_poly.type
_entity_poly.pdbx_seq_one_letter_code
_entity_poly.pdbx_strand_id
1 'polypeptide(L)'
;MNDVIDAVIQYARNHFEDAKYSHDWEHTERVYKLCMHIGAIEGADLDVLAISAFLHDIGRTHQDKAKGSICHAEKGADMAREMLEKYPIPHEKKENIIHCVLTHRYRNSHVPETIEAKVLFDADKLDAIGAVGIARAYLFAGEVGAVLHNPHAIPEQTKPYSKDDTGYREYRVKLSRIKDKMLTWEGKRMAQERHAFMEDFFERFLKEHEGLL
;
A
#
# COMPACT_ATOMS: atom_id res chain seq x y z
N MET A 1 -12.64 -22.10 5.97
CA MET A 1 -11.86 -20.93 5.51
C MET A 1 -10.91 -20.43 6.60
N ASN A 2 -11.28 -20.35 7.88
CA ASN A 2 -10.40 -19.82 8.94
C ASN A 2 -9.03 -20.52 9.01
N ASP A 3 -8.97 -21.85 8.98
CA ASP A 3 -7.68 -22.58 9.01
C ASP A 3 -6.77 -22.25 7.83
N VAL A 4 -7.36 -21.92 6.67
CA VAL A 4 -6.60 -21.50 5.49
C VAL A 4 -6.04 -20.09 5.68
N ILE A 5 -6.85 -19.16 6.22
CA ILE A 5 -6.41 -17.80 6.52
C ILE A 5 -5.28 -17.82 7.54
N ASP A 6 -5.36 -18.62 8.58
CA ASP A 6 -4.29 -18.77 9.57
C ASP A 6 -3.00 -19.31 8.95
N ALA A 7 -3.10 -20.28 8.05
CA ALA A 7 -1.95 -20.80 7.32
C ALA A 7 -1.33 -19.76 6.37
N VAL A 8 -2.18 -18.95 5.71
CA VAL A 8 -1.74 -17.83 4.86
C VAL A 8 -1.00 -16.78 5.69
N ILE A 9 -1.52 -16.42 6.85
CA ILE A 9 -0.89 -15.46 7.78
C ILE A 9 0.51 -15.94 8.16
N GLN A 10 0.66 -17.20 8.56
CA GLN A 10 1.95 -17.78 8.92
C GLN A 10 2.91 -17.79 7.71
N TYR A 11 2.42 -18.21 6.55
CA TYR A 11 3.22 -18.19 5.33
C TYR A 11 3.69 -16.78 4.98
N ALA A 12 2.79 -15.79 5.01
CA ALA A 12 3.12 -14.41 4.72
C ALA A 12 4.16 -13.84 5.72
N ARG A 13 3.95 -14.04 7.03
CA ARG A 13 4.88 -13.55 8.07
C ARG A 13 6.32 -13.98 7.82
N ASN A 14 6.55 -15.23 7.44
CA ASN A 14 7.90 -15.74 7.15
C ASN A 14 8.61 -14.98 6.01
N HIS A 15 7.86 -14.28 5.14
CA HIS A 15 8.41 -13.49 4.04
C HIS A 15 8.69 -12.03 4.43
N PHE A 16 8.25 -11.61 5.63
CA PHE A 16 8.47 -10.26 6.15
C PHE A 16 9.53 -10.17 7.25
N GLU A 17 10.13 -11.28 7.70
CA GLU A 17 11.15 -11.28 8.78
C GLU A 17 12.35 -10.38 8.50
N ASP A 18 12.72 -10.21 7.21
CA ASP A 18 13.81 -9.33 6.75
C ASP A 18 13.30 -8.01 6.12
N ALA A 19 12.01 -7.69 6.22
CA ALA A 19 11.44 -6.52 5.56
C ALA A 19 11.83 -5.22 6.28
N LYS A 20 12.13 -4.18 5.48
CA LYS A 20 12.44 -2.84 6.01
C LYS A 20 11.16 -2.06 6.35
N TYR A 21 11.28 -1.14 7.30
CA TYR A 21 10.26 -0.38 8.01
C TYR A 21 9.09 0.21 7.20
N SER A 22 9.22 0.48 5.90
CA SER A 22 8.15 1.06 5.08
C SER A 22 7.18 0.03 4.49
N HIS A 23 7.54 -1.27 4.48
CA HIS A 23 6.75 -2.40 3.96
C HIS A 23 6.87 -3.59 4.92
N ASP A 24 6.51 -3.35 6.17
CA ASP A 24 6.55 -4.31 7.24
C ASP A 24 5.21 -5.06 7.40
N TRP A 25 5.20 -5.97 8.35
CA TRP A 25 3.99 -6.71 8.70
C TRP A 25 2.83 -5.79 9.13
N GLU A 26 3.13 -4.66 9.79
CA GLU A 26 2.12 -3.72 10.23
C GLU A 26 1.38 -3.06 9.04
N HIS A 27 2.08 -2.79 7.92
CA HIS A 27 1.44 -2.35 6.68
C HIS A 27 0.41 -3.38 6.20
N THR A 28 0.80 -4.64 6.15
CA THR A 28 -0.07 -5.74 5.72
C THR A 28 -1.32 -5.85 6.61
N GLU A 29 -1.16 -5.72 7.93
CA GLU A 29 -2.29 -5.72 8.87
C GLU A 29 -3.22 -4.52 8.69
N ARG A 30 -2.68 -3.32 8.41
CA ARG A 30 -3.52 -2.15 8.12
C ARG A 30 -4.27 -2.29 6.81
N VAL A 31 -3.62 -2.81 5.76
CA VAL A 31 -4.25 -3.10 4.47
C VAL A 31 -5.36 -4.13 4.64
N TYR A 32 -5.13 -5.20 5.40
CA TYR A 32 -6.18 -6.18 5.73
C TYR A 32 -7.40 -5.52 6.40
N LYS A 33 -7.20 -4.67 7.41
CA LYS A 33 -8.29 -3.98 8.11
C LYS A 33 -9.08 -3.06 7.15
N LEU A 34 -8.40 -2.37 6.25
CA LEU A 34 -9.02 -1.55 5.22
C LEU A 34 -9.79 -2.40 4.20
N CYS A 35 -9.25 -3.55 3.78
CA CYS A 35 -9.94 -4.49 2.91
C CYS A 35 -11.24 -5.01 3.53
N MET A 36 -11.22 -5.36 4.82
CA MET A 36 -12.43 -5.82 5.52
C MET A 36 -13.49 -4.72 5.60
N HIS A 37 -13.09 -3.49 5.91
CA HIS A 37 -14.01 -2.36 5.99
C HIS A 37 -14.63 -2.02 4.62
N ILE A 38 -13.79 -1.78 3.63
CA ILE A 38 -14.24 -1.39 2.28
C ILE A 38 -15.03 -2.53 1.63
N GLY A 39 -14.51 -3.77 1.73
CA GLY A 39 -15.14 -4.95 1.13
C GLY A 39 -16.53 -5.23 1.67
N ALA A 40 -16.77 -5.03 2.97
CA ALA A 40 -18.09 -5.18 3.56
C ALA A 40 -19.11 -4.17 3.00
N ILE A 41 -18.67 -2.96 2.67
CA ILE A 41 -19.53 -1.90 2.10
C ILE A 41 -19.75 -2.13 0.60
N GLU A 42 -18.73 -2.56 -0.12
CA GLU A 42 -18.75 -2.79 -1.57
C GLU A 42 -19.35 -4.16 -1.96
N GLY A 43 -19.70 -5.01 -0.98
CA GLY A 43 -20.27 -6.34 -1.22
C GLY A 43 -19.29 -7.37 -1.79
N ALA A 44 -18.01 -7.22 -1.50
CA ALA A 44 -16.95 -8.12 -1.95
C ALA A 44 -16.87 -9.42 -1.13
N ASP A 45 -16.25 -10.45 -1.69
CA ASP A 45 -15.95 -11.69 -0.95
C ASP A 45 -14.83 -11.45 0.07
N LEU A 46 -15.20 -11.42 1.36
CA LEU A 46 -14.27 -11.12 2.45
C LEU A 46 -13.22 -12.20 2.67
N ASP A 47 -13.48 -13.45 2.30
CA ASP A 47 -12.47 -14.51 2.35
C ASP A 47 -11.38 -14.29 1.29
N VAL A 48 -11.78 -13.92 0.07
CA VAL A 48 -10.85 -13.54 -1.01
C VAL A 48 -10.02 -12.35 -0.59
N LEU A 49 -10.65 -11.32 -0.04
CA LEU A 49 -9.95 -10.12 0.43
C LEU A 49 -8.98 -10.40 1.56
N ALA A 50 -9.37 -11.21 2.56
CA ALA A 50 -8.49 -11.56 3.67
C ALA A 50 -7.20 -12.23 3.18
N ILE A 51 -7.34 -13.25 2.34
CA ILE A 51 -6.20 -13.99 1.80
C ILE A 51 -5.34 -13.07 0.91
N SER A 52 -5.96 -12.30 0.02
CA SER A 52 -5.25 -11.40 -0.89
C SER A 52 -4.48 -10.31 -0.14
N ALA A 53 -5.06 -9.75 0.92
CA ALA A 53 -4.42 -8.71 1.73
C ALA A 53 -3.14 -9.22 2.40
N PHE A 54 -3.13 -10.47 2.93
CA PHE A 54 -1.92 -11.03 3.51
C PHE A 54 -0.87 -11.44 2.48
N LEU A 55 -1.28 -11.73 1.24
CA LEU A 55 -0.37 -12.19 0.18
C LEU A 55 0.12 -11.07 -0.75
N HIS A 56 -0.45 -9.86 -0.72
CA HIS A 56 -0.19 -8.87 -1.79
C HIS A 56 1.28 -8.48 -1.95
N ASP A 57 2.02 -8.39 -0.86
CA ASP A 57 3.42 -7.92 -0.86
C ASP A 57 4.45 -9.02 -0.57
N ILE A 58 4.08 -10.34 -0.55
CA ILE A 58 5.02 -11.45 -0.27
C ILE A 58 6.19 -11.54 -1.26
N GLY A 59 6.05 -10.98 -2.45
CA GLY A 59 7.12 -10.89 -3.46
C GLY A 59 8.10 -9.73 -3.24
N ARG A 60 7.90 -8.86 -2.24
CA ARG A 60 8.67 -7.62 -2.04
C ARG A 60 10.16 -7.86 -1.82
N THR A 61 10.51 -8.81 -0.98
CA THR A 61 11.93 -9.16 -0.70
C THR A 61 12.66 -9.62 -1.96
N HIS A 62 11.97 -10.25 -2.92
CA HIS A 62 12.56 -10.62 -4.20
C HIS A 62 12.85 -9.40 -5.08
N GLN A 63 11.93 -8.42 -5.12
CA GLN A 63 12.16 -7.17 -5.83
C GLN A 63 13.35 -6.40 -5.26
N ASP A 64 13.46 -6.32 -3.94
CA ASP A 64 14.53 -5.57 -3.26
C ASP A 64 15.89 -6.23 -3.50
N LYS A 65 16.00 -7.56 -3.37
CA LYS A 65 17.20 -8.33 -3.71
C LYS A 65 17.60 -8.18 -5.17
N ALA A 66 16.60 -8.09 -6.07
CA ALA A 66 16.81 -7.91 -7.52
C ALA A 66 16.94 -6.41 -7.92
N LYS A 67 17.05 -5.48 -6.96
CA LYS A 67 17.17 -4.02 -7.18
C LYS A 67 16.12 -3.47 -8.15
N GLY A 68 14.88 -3.98 -8.06
CA GLY A 68 13.74 -3.54 -8.85
C GLY A 68 13.61 -4.16 -10.25
N SER A 69 14.48 -5.08 -10.66
CA SER A 69 14.37 -5.78 -11.95
C SER A 69 13.26 -6.84 -11.99
N ILE A 70 12.76 -7.27 -10.83
CA ILE A 70 11.62 -8.18 -10.68
C ILE A 70 10.42 -7.38 -10.14
N CYS A 71 9.25 -7.57 -10.72
CA CYS A 71 8.01 -7.00 -10.20
C CYS A 71 7.51 -7.84 -9.03
N HIS A 72 7.36 -7.23 -7.83
CA HIS A 72 6.91 -7.99 -6.65
C HIS A 72 5.47 -8.48 -6.77
N ALA A 73 4.60 -7.79 -7.51
CA ALA A 73 3.22 -8.22 -7.71
C ALA A 73 3.16 -9.48 -8.59
N GLU A 74 3.94 -9.54 -9.66
CA GLU A 74 4.04 -10.73 -10.52
C GLU A 74 4.65 -11.90 -9.74
N LYS A 75 5.79 -11.68 -9.06
CA LYS A 75 6.42 -12.70 -8.23
C LYS A 75 5.51 -13.14 -7.08
N GLY A 76 4.81 -12.21 -6.44
CA GLY A 76 3.84 -12.51 -5.38
C GLY A 76 2.66 -13.34 -5.87
N ALA A 77 2.16 -13.08 -7.08
CA ALA A 77 1.10 -13.86 -7.69
C ALA A 77 1.52 -15.32 -7.96
N ASP A 78 2.75 -15.54 -8.45
CA ASP A 78 3.31 -16.89 -8.62
C ASP A 78 3.41 -17.62 -7.28
N MET A 79 3.97 -16.97 -6.26
CA MET A 79 4.10 -17.53 -4.91
C MET A 79 2.75 -17.83 -4.28
N ALA A 80 1.76 -16.94 -4.47
CA ALA A 80 0.38 -17.14 -4.01
C ALA A 80 -0.25 -18.36 -4.69
N ARG A 81 -0.06 -18.54 -6.00
CA ARG A 81 -0.54 -19.72 -6.75
C ARG A 81 0.01 -21.01 -6.16
N GLU A 82 1.34 -21.11 -5.99
CA GLU A 82 2.00 -22.29 -5.43
C GLU A 82 1.51 -22.63 -4.01
N MET A 83 1.29 -21.59 -3.19
CA MET A 83 0.79 -21.73 -1.83
C MET A 83 -0.66 -22.25 -1.80
N LEU A 84 -1.54 -21.63 -2.60
CA LEU A 84 -2.97 -21.90 -2.60
C LEU A 84 -3.34 -23.28 -3.18
N GLU A 85 -2.48 -23.88 -4.04
CA GLU A 85 -2.69 -25.24 -4.53
C GLU A 85 -2.78 -26.29 -3.42
N LYS A 86 -2.19 -26.04 -2.28
CA LYS A 86 -2.16 -26.95 -1.13
C LYS A 86 -3.49 -27.01 -0.36
N TYR A 87 -4.44 -26.12 -0.70
CA TYR A 87 -5.68 -25.96 0.06
C TYR A 87 -6.91 -26.19 -0.80
N PRO A 88 -8.00 -26.76 -0.22
CA PRO A 88 -9.25 -27.03 -0.92
C PRO A 88 -10.10 -25.75 -1.09
N ILE A 89 -9.54 -24.72 -1.73
CA ILE A 89 -10.25 -23.49 -2.09
C ILE A 89 -10.86 -23.69 -3.48
N PRO A 90 -12.12 -23.28 -3.74
CA PRO A 90 -12.69 -23.29 -5.09
C PRO A 90 -11.79 -22.58 -6.11
N HIS A 91 -11.65 -23.17 -7.28
CA HIS A 91 -10.75 -22.67 -8.34
C HIS A 91 -10.99 -21.20 -8.67
N GLU A 92 -12.25 -20.80 -8.78
CA GLU A 92 -12.66 -19.43 -9.07
C GLU A 92 -12.18 -18.43 -8.00
N LYS A 93 -12.26 -18.80 -6.71
CA LYS A 93 -11.72 -17.97 -5.63
C LYS A 93 -10.19 -17.90 -5.67
N LYS A 94 -9.50 -19.02 -5.98
CA LYS A 94 -8.03 -19.01 -6.12
C LYS A 94 -7.59 -18.05 -7.21
N GLU A 95 -8.19 -18.12 -8.39
CA GLU A 95 -7.85 -17.24 -9.50
C GLU A 95 -8.14 -15.77 -9.17
N ASN A 96 -9.22 -15.48 -8.46
CA ASN A 96 -9.53 -14.12 -8.01
C ASN A 96 -8.50 -13.61 -6.99
N ILE A 97 -8.06 -14.44 -6.03
CA ILE A 97 -6.97 -14.08 -5.09
C ILE A 97 -5.68 -13.75 -5.85
N ILE A 98 -5.31 -14.59 -6.80
CA ILE A 98 -4.10 -14.40 -7.62
C ILE A 98 -4.22 -13.11 -8.45
N HIS A 99 -5.39 -12.85 -9.03
CA HIS A 99 -5.68 -11.62 -9.75
C HIS A 99 -5.55 -10.38 -8.83
N CYS A 100 -6.09 -10.44 -7.62
CA CYS A 100 -5.94 -9.36 -6.63
C CYS A 100 -4.45 -9.07 -6.35
N VAL A 101 -3.65 -10.11 -6.06
CA VAL A 101 -2.22 -9.97 -5.79
C VAL A 101 -1.47 -9.41 -7.00
N LEU A 102 -1.77 -9.89 -8.21
CA LEU A 102 -1.12 -9.44 -9.44
C LEU A 102 -1.39 -7.95 -9.73
N THR A 103 -2.62 -7.48 -9.47
CA THR A 103 -3.10 -6.17 -9.93
C THR A 103 -3.06 -5.06 -8.87
N HIS A 104 -2.66 -5.35 -7.61
CA HIS A 104 -2.70 -4.37 -6.52
C HIS A 104 -1.86 -3.10 -6.78
N ARG A 105 -0.84 -3.16 -7.65
CA ARG A 105 -0.01 -1.99 -8.02
C ARG A 105 -0.54 -1.18 -9.18
N TYR A 106 -1.41 -1.75 -10.01
CA TYR A 106 -1.87 -1.15 -11.27
C TYR A 106 -0.70 -0.66 -12.14
N ARG A 107 0.20 -1.59 -12.50
CA ARG A 107 1.34 -1.36 -13.40
C ARG A 107 1.34 -2.40 -14.51
N ASN A 108 2.08 -2.15 -15.59
CA ASN A 108 2.33 -3.12 -16.67
C ASN A 108 1.03 -3.68 -17.30
N SER A 109 0.02 -2.87 -17.53
CA SER A 109 -1.29 -3.27 -18.08
C SER A 109 -2.14 -4.22 -17.21
N HIS A 110 -1.70 -4.59 -16.01
CA HIS A 110 -2.51 -5.39 -15.08
C HIS A 110 -3.54 -4.49 -14.39
N VAL A 111 -4.79 -4.59 -14.84
CA VAL A 111 -5.91 -3.77 -14.35
C VAL A 111 -6.73 -4.55 -13.33
N PRO A 112 -7.07 -3.98 -12.16
CA PRO A 112 -8.01 -4.59 -11.22
C PRO A 112 -9.41 -4.69 -11.84
N GLU A 113 -9.88 -5.89 -12.14
CA GLU A 113 -11.17 -6.12 -12.80
C GLU A 113 -12.27 -6.45 -11.81
N THR A 114 -11.99 -7.37 -10.86
CA THR A 114 -12.96 -7.79 -9.84
C THR A 114 -13.14 -6.73 -8.75
N ILE A 115 -14.25 -6.81 -8.01
CA ILE A 115 -14.48 -5.89 -6.89
C ILE A 115 -13.42 -6.07 -5.80
N GLU A 116 -12.98 -7.31 -5.55
CA GLU A 116 -11.95 -7.62 -4.57
C GLU A 116 -10.59 -7.00 -4.99
N ALA A 117 -10.24 -7.10 -6.26
CA ALA A 117 -9.01 -6.50 -6.79
C ALA A 117 -9.03 -4.96 -6.66
N LYS A 118 -10.18 -4.32 -6.92
CA LYS A 118 -10.35 -2.87 -6.73
C LYS A 118 -10.27 -2.47 -5.27
N VAL A 119 -10.88 -3.25 -4.37
CA VAL A 119 -10.82 -3.03 -2.92
C VAL A 119 -9.39 -3.15 -2.40
N LEU A 120 -8.65 -4.19 -2.78
CA LEU A 120 -7.25 -4.36 -2.35
C LEU A 120 -6.36 -3.22 -2.88
N PHE A 121 -6.55 -2.82 -4.14
CA PHE A 121 -5.85 -1.68 -4.71
C PHE A 121 -6.10 -0.40 -3.90
N ASP A 122 -7.35 -0.11 -3.58
CA ASP A 122 -7.72 1.08 -2.82
C ASP A 122 -7.18 1.02 -1.38
N ALA A 123 -7.28 -0.13 -0.72
CA ALA A 123 -6.77 -0.35 0.63
C ALA A 123 -5.26 -0.10 0.73
N ASP A 124 -4.47 -0.64 -0.21
CA ASP A 124 -3.03 -0.42 -0.27
C ASP A 124 -2.69 1.08 -0.48
N LYS A 125 -3.41 1.77 -1.35
CA LYS A 125 -3.20 3.21 -1.59
C LYS A 125 -3.65 4.08 -0.43
N LEU A 126 -4.74 3.72 0.25
CA LEU A 126 -5.23 4.43 1.43
C LEU A 126 -4.23 4.37 2.60
N ASP A 127 -3.47 3.29 2.77
CA ASP A 127 -2.43 3.20 3.81
C ASP A 127 -1.26 4.19 3.56
N ALA A 128 -1.13 4.71 2.35
CA ALA A 128 -0.12 5.71 2.00
C ALA A 128 -0.55 7.16 2.23
N ILE A 129 -1.81 7.43 2.62
CA ILE A 129 -2.35 8.80 2.79
C ILE A 129 -3.02 8.99 4.15
N GLY A 130 -3.31 10.24 4.50
CA GLY A 130 -3.82 10.61 5.81
C GLY A 130 -2.72 10.66 6.87
N ALA A 131 -3.09 10.55 8.15
CA ALA A 131 -2.16 10.61 9.29
C ALA A 131 -1.09 9.51 9.22
N VAL A 132 -1.50 8.28 8.91
CA VAL A 132 -0.58 7.15 8.74
C VAL A 132 0.37 7.40 7.56
N GLY A 133 -0.14 7.91 6.44
CA GLY A 133 0.67 8.22 5.26
C GLY A 133 1.72 9.30 5.53
N ILE A 134 1.37 10.36 6.27
CA ILE A 134 2.33 11.39 6.71
C ILE A 134 3.42 10.77 7.56
N ALA A 135 3.05 10.00 8.59
CA ALA A 135 4.02 9.35 9.47
C ALA A 135 4.98 8.44 8.70
N ARG A 136 4.47 7.63 7.77
CA ARG A 136 5.27 6.76 6.90
C ARG A 136 6.20 7.56 5.98
N ALA A 137 5.74 8.69 5.42
CA ALA A 137 6.57 9.54 4.58
C ALA A 137 7.76 10.13 5.35
N TYR A 138 7.55 10.55 6.60
CA TYR A 138 8.64 11.05 7.44
C TYR A 138 9.56 9.93 7.97
N LEU A 139 9.01 8.74 8.25
CA LEU A 139 9.83 7.57 8.56
C LEU A 139 10.78 7.23 7.41
N PHE A 140 10.26 7.17 6.19
CA PHE A 140 11.06 6.93 4.98
C PHE A 140 12.08 8.06 4.73
N ALA A 141 11.68 9.32 4.91
CA ALA A 141 12.61 10.45 4.81
C ALA A 141 13.78 10.31 5.79
N GLY A 142 13.52 9.86 7.02
CA GLY A 142 14.58 9.54 7.99
C GLY A 142 15.49 8.40 7.54
N GLU A 143 14.96 7.33 6.96
CA GLU A 143 15.74 6.20 6.43
C GLU A 143 16.73 6.61 5.32
N VAL A 144 16.32 7.55 4.46
CA VAL A 144 17.18 8.04 3.36
C VAL A 144 18.06 9.23 3.77
N GLY A 145 18.02 9.63 5.03
CA GLY A 145 18.82 10.75 5.56
C GLY A 145 18.35 12.11 5.05
N ALA A 146 17.07 12.26 4.72
CA ALA A 146 16.51 13.53 4.32
C ALA A 146 16.34 14.49 5.51
N VAL A 147 16.38 15.79 5.23
CA VAL A 147 16.06 16.82 6.24
C VAL A 147 14.55 16.86 6.50
N LEU A 148 14.14 17.46 7.61
CA LEU A 148 12.72 17.59 7.96
C LEU A 148 11.93 18.35 6.88
N HIS A 149 12.48 19.48 6.45
CA HIS A 149 11.94 20.35 5.41
C HIS A 149 13.05 21.19 4.79
N ASN A 150 12.91 21.52 3.51
CA ASN A 150 13.80 22.47 2.82
C ASN A 150 12.94 23.55 2.15
N PRO A 151 12.80 24.76 2.74
CA PRO A 151 11.97 25.82 2.21
C PRO A 151 12.49 26.41 0.89
N HIS A 152 13.78 26.17 0.55
CA HIS A 152 14.40 26.66 -0.68
C HIS A 152 14.30 25.64 -1.83
N ALA A 153 13.88 24.42 -1.57
CA ALA A 153 13.73 23.40 -2.60
C ALA A 153 12.34 23.45 -3.23
N ILE A 154 12.30 23.33 -4.55
CA ILE A 154 11.05 23.08 -5.28
C ILE A 154 10.81 21.56 -5.28
N PRO A 155 9.77 21.06 -4.57
CA PRO A 155 9.58 19.63 -4.38
C PRO A 155 9.61 18.81 -5.67
N GLU A 156 8.98 19.32 -6.72
CA GLU A 156 8.85 18.65 -8.02
C GLU A 156 10.18 18.57 -8.81
N GLN A 157 11.18 19.35 -8.43
CA GLN A 157 12.51 19.40 -9.07
C GLN A 157 13.59 18.64 -8.28
N THR A 158 13.28 18.21 -7.06
CA THR A 158 14.24 17.48 -6.23
C THR A 158 14.31 16.00 -6.63
N LYS A 159 15.47 15.40 -6.38
CA LYS A 159 15.70 13.97 -6.68
C LYS A 159 15.17 13.09 -5.55
N PRO A 160 14.54 11.94 -5.87
CA PRO A 160 14.24 10.93 -4.88
C PRO A 160 15.53 10.36 -4.26
N TYR A 161 15.42 9.82 -3.04
CA TYR A 161 16.54 9.25 -2.26
C TYR A 161 17.68 10.25 -1.99
N SER A 162 17.38 11.53 -1.91
CA SER A 162 18.33 12.60 -1.56
C SER A 162 17.98 13.23 -0.22
N LYS A 163 18.87 14.11 0.30
CA LYS A 163 18.59 14.91 1.51
C LYS A 163 17.33 15.78 1.41
N ASP A 164 16.86 16.04 0.20
CA ASP A 164 15.65 16.83 -0.08
C ASP A 164 14.41 15.94 -0.34
N ASP A 165 14.50 14.63 -0.17
CA ASP A 165 13.37 13.69 -0.27
C ASP A 165 12.55 13.69 1.03
N THR A 166 12.04 14.86 1.38
CA THR A 166 11.32 15.14 2.61
C THR A 166 9.90 14.58 2.59
N GLY A 167 9.26 14.42 3.77
CA GLY A 167 7.84 14.04 3.85
C GLY A 167 6.92 15.02 3.12
N TYR A 168 7.23 16.34 3.16
CA TYR A 168 6.50 17.34 2.38
C TYR A 168 6.68 17.17 0.87
N ARG A 169 7.90 16.84 0.43
CA ARG A 169 8.12 16.52 -0.99
C ARG A 169 7.28 15.31 -1.44
N GLU A 170 7.30 14.23 -0.69
CA GLU A 170 6.51 13.02 -1.01
C GLU A 170 5.01 13.36 -1.11
N TYR A 171 4.49 14.20 -0.20
CA TYR A 171 3.14 14.72 -0.28
C TYR A 171 2.88 15.43 -1.61
N ARG A 172 3.72 16.39 -1.98
CA ARG A 172 3.55 17.22 -3.18
C ARG A 172 3.64 16.41 -4.47
N VAL A 173 4.60 15.50 -4.58
CA VAL A 173 4.87 14.80 -5.85
C VAL A 173 4.01 13.56 -6.05
N LYS A 174 3.50 12.95 -4.96
CA LYS A 174 2.82 11.66 -5.02
C LYS A 174 1.54 11.58 -4.20
N LEU A 175 1.58 11.82 -2.87
CA LEU A 175 0.48 11.48 -1.99
C LEU A 175 -0.77 12.32 -2.27
N SER A 176 -0.61 13.60 -2.62
CA SER A 176 -1.70 14.51 -2.97
C SER A 176 -2.54 14.06 -4.16
N ARG A 177 -2.00 13.16 -5.01
CA ARG A 177 -2.65 12.67 -6.24
C ARG A 177 -3.33 11.31 -6.05
N ILE A 178 -3.17 10.68 -4.87
CA ILE A 178 -3.67 9.32 -4.63
C ILE A 178 -5.20 9.30 -4.59
N LYS A 179 -5.84 10.31 -4.04
CA LYS A 179 -7.31 10.41 -3.98
C LYS A 179 -8.01 10.23 -5.33
N ASP A 180 -7.35 10.66 -6.41
CA ASP A 180 -7.93 10.62 -7.75
C ASP A 180 -7.78 9.25 -8.43
N LYS A 181 -7.12 8.29 -7.77
CA LYS A 181 -6.84 6.95 -8.30
C LYS A 181 -7.76 5.87 -7.74
N MET A 182 -8.62 6.20 -6.80
CA MET A 182 -9.48 5.22 -6.14
C MET A 182 -10.52 4.64 -7.11
N LEU A 183 -10.76 3.35 -6.98
CA LEU A 183 -11.59 2.57 -7.89
C LEU A 183 -12.98 2.28 -7.33
N THR A 184 -13.11 2.16 -5.99
CA THR A 184 -14.37 1.87 -5.29
C THR A 184 -15.03 3.14 -4.77
N TRP A 185 -16.33 3.08 -4.44
CA TRP A 185 -17.04 4.21 -3.88
C TRP A 185 -16.53 4.58 -2.47
N GLU A 186 -16.43 3.58 -1.59
CA GLU A 186 -15.94 3.80 -0.22
C GLU A 186 -14.46 4.19 -0.21
N GLY A 187 -13.62 3.59 -1.07
CA GLY A 187 -12.25 4.00 -1.25
C GLY A 187 -12.11 5.48 -1.62
N LYS A 188 -12.94 5.98 -2.54
CA LYS A 188 -12.98 7.41 -2.90
C LYS A 188 -13.37 8.29 -1.72
N ARG A 189 -14.42 7.91 -0.99
CA ARG A 189 -14.90 8.66 0.18
C ARG A 189 -13.80 8.79 1.25
N MET A 190 -13.17 7.65 1.61
CA MET A 190 -12.07 7.63 2.59
C MET A 190 -10.85 8.42 2.11
N ALA A 191 -10.52 8.34 0.81
CA ALA A 191 -9.38 9.06 0.26
C ALA A 191 -9.56 10.58 0.28
N GLN A 192 -10.77 11.09 0.05
CA GLN A 192 -11.09 12.52 0.16
C GLN A 192 -10.90 13.01 1.60
N GLU A 193 -11.41 12.27 2.59
CA GLU A 193 -11.25 12.62 4.01
C GLU A 193 -9.77 12.63 4.44
N ARG A 194 -9.01 11.58 4.06
CA ARG A 194 -7.58 11.50 4.37
C ARG A 194 -6.77 12.57 3.66
N HIS A 195 -7.17 12.95 2.45
CA HIS A 195 -6.52 14.01 1.69
C HIS A 195 -6.74 15.37 2.34
N ALA A 196 -7.98 15.72 2.72
CA ALA A 196 -8.28 16.96 3.41
C ALA A 196 -7.44 17.10 4.71
N PHE A 197 -7.34 16.02 5.49
CA PHE A 197 -6.44 16.00 6.66
C PHE A 197 -4.99 16.30 6.30
N MET A 198 -4.46 15.75 5.18
CA MET A 198 -3.09 16.05 4.75
C MET A 198 -2.91 17.51 4.33
N GLU A 199 -3.90 18.12 3.67
CA GLU A 199 -3.87 19.53 3.30
C GLU A 199 -3.77 20.42 4.55
N ASP A 200 -4.64 20.19 5.52
CA ASP A 200 -4.64 20.93 6.81
C ASP A 200 -3.32 20.74 7.58
N PHE A 201 -2.82 19.50 7.63
CA PHE A 201 -1.56 19.19 8.29
C PHE A 201 -0.39 19.95 7.66
N PHE A 202 -0.22 19.90 6.35
CA PHE A 202 0.91 20.53 5.70
C PHE A 202 0.79 22.06 5.66
N GLU A 203 -0.42 22.61 5.57
CA GLU A 203 -0.61 24.05 5.74
C GLU A 203 -0.13 24.51 7.12
N ARG A 204 -0.52 23.79 8.16
CA ARG A 204 -0.10 24.07 9.54
C ARG A 204 1.39 23.84 9.73
N PHE A 205 1.94 22.72 9.24
CA PHE A 205 3.35 22.37 9.33
C PHE A 205 4.25 23.48 8.76
N LEU A 206 3.90 24.03 7.60
CA LEU A 206 4.67 25.13 6.97
C LEU A 206 4.62 26.40 7.81
N LYS A 207 3.47 26.77 8.38
CA LYS A 207 3.33 27.93 9.25
C LYS A 207 4.16 27.78 10.54
N GLU A 208 4.14 26.61 11.15
CA GLU A 208 4.95 26.30 12.35
C GLU A 208 6.45 26.33 12.02
N HIS A 209 6.85 25.79 10.87
CA HIS A 209 8.24 25.83 10.40
C HIS A 209 8.77 27.27 10.22
N GLU A 210 7.93 28.16 9.74
CA GLU A 210 8.26 29.60 9.59
C GLU A 210 8.09 30.40 10.89
N GLY A 211 7.66 29.79 11.99
CA GLY A 211 7.42 30.48 13.27
C GLY A 211 6.21 31.42 13.23
N LEU A 212 5.25 31.17 12.35
CA LEU A 212 4.01 31.95 12.24
C LEU A 212 2.87 31.42 13.11
N LEU A 213 3.04 30.24 13.69
CA LEU A 213 2.17 29.61 14.69
C LEU A 213 3.02 29.06 15.83
#